data_f98246641d9105e57f31bb7f25bbefff
#
_entry.id   f98246641d9105e57f31bb7f25bbefff
#
_cell.length_a   1.000
_cell.length_b   1.000
_cell.length_c   1.000
_cell.angle_alpha   90.00
_cell.angle_beta   90.00
_cell.angle_gamma   90.00
#
_symmetry.space_group_name_H-M   'P 1'
#
loop_
_entity.id
_entity.type
_entity.pdbx_description
1 polymer ?
#
loop_
_entity_poly.entity_id
_entity_poly.type
_entity_poly.pdbx_seq_one_letter_code
_entity_poly.pdbx_strand_id
1 'polypeptide(L)'
;MSNRRYFSKSQRDQIFFDSKGKCQKCGTKISYKGFQADHIIPHSKGGKTEIKNGQALCQKCNSSKSNKMQIENKNYFNYLPTGFELRKWQEECIPKTLNSIISQLNLSPDLIRAFMLHAFPGTGKTLLSTLIAKYLIEEKFIDQVIICVPSKQLKRKVERDARKVGLWLNKKFLDVRHHHGIVCTSVSYTHLTLPTNTVV
;
A
#
# COMPACT_ATOMS: atom_id res chain seq x y z
N MET A 1 -23.98 15.48 1.86
CA MET A 1 -23.85 14.14 2.46
C MET A 1 -23.14 14.28 3.80
N SER A 2 -23.73 13.78 4.89
CA SER A 2 -23.25 13.98 6.26
C SER A 2 -21.90 13.27 6.47
N ASN A 3 -20.84 14.03 6.72
CA ASN A 3 -19.50 13.53 7.03
C ASN A 3 -19.42 13.07 8.51
N ARG A 4 -20.33 12.18 8.92
CA ARG A 4 -20.39 11.65 10.29
C ARG A 4 -19.20 10.73 10.54
N ARG A 5 -18.44 10.99 11.60
CA ARG A 5 -17.33 10.15 12.06
C ARG A 5 -17.79 8.88 12.80
N TYR A 6 -18.98 8.88 13.39
CA TYR A 6 -19.46 7.78 14.22
C TYR A 6 -20.65 7.08 13.58
N PHE A 7 -20.69 5.74 13.71
CA PHE A 7 -21.82 4.94 13.28
C PHE A 7 -23.08 5.29 14.10
N SER A 8 -24.22 5.38 13.43
CA SER A 8 -25.53 5.53 14.08
C SER A 8 -25.88 4.29 14.88
N LYS A 9 -26.89 4.40 15.74
CA LYS A 9 -27.38 3.25 16.51
C LYS A 9 -27.78 2.09 15.61
N SER A 10 -28.58 2.35 14.57
CA SER A 10 -29.01 1.32 13.62
C SER A 10 -27.84 0.69 12.85
N GLN A 11 -26.83 1.46 12.46
CA GLN A 11 -25.63 0.93 11.83
C GLN A 11 -24.82 0.04 12.80
N ARG A 12 -24.71 0.43 14.06
CA ARG A 12 -24.04 -0.38 15.10
C ARG A 12 -24.77 -1.69 15.35
N ASP A 13 -26.11 -1.65 15.40
CA ASP A 13 -26.95 -2.84 15.58
C ASP A 13 -26.71 -3.83 14.43
N GLN A 14 -26.70 -3.35 13.20
CA GLN A 14 -26.45 -4.16 12.02
C GLN A 14 -25.02 -4.75 12.02
N ILE A 15 -24.00 -3.94 12.29
CA ILE A 15 -22.60 -4.39 12.37
C ILE A 15 -22.46 -5.50 13.44
N PHE A 16 -23.11 -5.35 14.59
CA PHE A 16 -23.09 -6.37 15.64
C PHE A 16 -23.79 -7.65 15.21
N PHE A 17 -24.98 -7.53 14.61
CA PHE A 17 -25.74 -8.66 14.09
C PHE A 17 -24.93 -9.45 13.05
N ASP A 18 -24.35 -8.77 12.08
CA ASP A 18 -23.54 -9.38 11.01
C ASP A 18 -22.30 -10.10 11.57
N SER A 19 -21.75 -9.62 12.69
CA SER A 19 -20.59 -10.23 13.36
C SER A 19 -20.95 -11.54 14.12
N LYS A 20 -22.24 -11.85 14.26
CA LYS A 20 -22.75 -12.99 15.06
C LYS A 20 -22.21 -12.98 16.51
N GLY A 21 -22.05 -11.79 17.09
CA GLY A 21 -21.52 -11.63 18.45
C GLY A 21 -20.06 -12.06 18.62
N LYS A 22 -19.25 -12.00 17.55
CA LYS A 22 -17.82 -12.32 17.59
C LYS A 22 -16.98 -11.14 17.11
N CYS A 23 -15.84 -10.95 17.73
CA CYS A 23 -14.85 -10.00 17.25
C CYS A 23 -14.33 -10.44 15.87
N GLN A 24 -14.50 -9.61 14.86
CA GLN A 24 -14.09 -9.93 13.49
C GLN A 24 -12.57 -10.02 13.29
N LYS A 25 -11.78 -9.59 14.30
CA LYS A 25 -10.32 -9.71 14.28
C LYS A 25 -9.78 -10.95 14.97
N CYS A 26 -10.24 -11.26 16.19
CA CYS A 26 -9.70 -12.37 16.99
C CYS A 26 -10.70 -13.52 17.22
N GLY A 27 -11.95 -13.41 16.75
CA GLY A 27 -12.98 -14.43 16.91
C GLY A 27 -13.58 -14.55 18.31
N THR A 28 -13.07 -13.84 19.31
CA THR A 28 -13.59 -13.89 20.69
C THR A 28 -15.05 -13.44 20.73
N LYS A 29 -15.89 -14.11 21.52
CA LYS A 29 -17.27 -13.69 21.76
C LYS A 29 -17.29 -12.31 22.41
N ILE A 30 -18.15 -11.43 21.90
CA ILE A 30 -18.35 -10.06 22.39
C ILE A 30 -19.83 -9.83 22.68
N SER A 31 -20.12 -9.10 23.76
CA SER A 31 -21.47 -8.67 24.07
C SER A 31 -21.79 -7.37 23.35
N TYR A 32 -23.08 -7.09 23.13
CA TYR A 32 -23.52 -5.84 22.53
C TYR A 32 -23.06 -4.59 23.32
N LYS A 33 -22.98 -4.67 24.64
CA LYS A 33 -22.50 -3.58 25.49
C LYS A 33 -20.98 -3.39 25.42
N GLY A 34 -20.22 -4.45 25.12
CA GLY A 34 -18.75 -4.44 25.13
C GLY A 34 -18.11 -4.36 23.76
N PHE A 35 -18.90 -4.41 22.67
CA PHE A 35 -18.31 -4.31 21.35
C PHE A 35 -18.00 -2.87 20.94
N GLN A 36 -16.98 -2.70 20.13
CA GLN A 36 -16.62 -1.45 19.48
C GLN A 36 -16.93 -1.55 17.98
N ALA A 37 -17.86 -0.69 17.50
CA ALA A 37 -18.06 -0.52 16.07
C ALA A 37 -16.94 0.39 15.54
N ASP A 38 -16.11 -0.16 14.69
CA ASP A 38 -14.95 0.54 14.14
C ASP A 38 -14.95 0.48 12.62
N HIS A 39 -14.29 1.44 11.97
CA HIS A 39 -14.18 1.49 10.52
C HIS A 39 -13.11 0.50 10.03
N ILE A 40 -13.39 -0.32 9.02
CA ILE A 40 -12.39 -1.16 8.35
C ILE A 40 -11.32 -0.25 7.77
N ILE A 41 -11.71 0.70 6.91
CA ILE A 41 -10.87 1.80 6.46
C ILE A 41 -11.10 2.98 7.42
N PRO A 42 -10.10 3.44 8.17
CA PRO A 42 -10.26 4.51 9.15
C PRO A 42 -10.90 5.77 8.56
N HIS A 43 -11.80 6.41 9.28
CA HIS A 43 -12.43 7.67 8.85
C HIS A 43 -11.41 8.76 8.56
N SER A 44 -10.32 8.84 9.36
CA SER A 44 -9.19 9.76 9.13
C SER A 44 -8.42 9.50 7.83
N LYS A 45 -8.69 8.38 7.16
CA LYS A 45 -8.12 7.98 5.86
C LYS A 45 -9.16 7.94 4.74
N GLY A 46 -10.23 8.70 4.88
CA GLY A 46 -11.30 8.80 3.87
C GLY A 46 -12.32 7.66 3.91
N GLY A 47 -12.24 6.75 4.88
CA GLY A 47 -13.23 5.69 5.06
C GLY A 47 -14.61 6.25 5.37
N LYS A 48 -15.63 5.89 4.58
CA LYS A 48 -17.01 6.33 4.79
C LYS A 48 -17.64 5.61 5.98
N THR A 49 -18.52 6.30 6.71
CA THR A 49 -19.31 5.73 7.81
C THR A 49 -20.54 5.02 7.26
N GLU A 50 -20.31 3.87 6.64
CA GLU A 50 -21.30 2.98 6.04
C GLU A 50 -21.15 1.58 6.64
N ILE A 51 -22.24 0.79 6.69
CA ILE A 51 -22.25 -0.56 7.29
C ILE A 51 -21.17 -1.45 6.65
N LYS A 52 -20.99 -1.39 5.32
CA LYS A 52 -19.97 -2.16 4.59
C LYS A 52 -18.52 -1.83 5.00
N ASN A 53 -18.28 -0.65 5.58
CA ASN A 53 -16.99 -0.24 6.13
C ASN A 53 -16.96 -0.34 7.66
N GLY A 54 -17.98 -0.95 8.26
CA GLY A 54 -18.08 -1.18 9.69
C GLY A 54 -17.62 -2.58 10.09
N GLN A 55 -16.98 -2.70 11.22
CA GLN A 55 -16.60 -3.99 11.83
C GLN A 55 -16.83 -3.99 13.32
N ALA A 56 -17.18 -5.16 13.86
CA ALA A 56 -17.33 -5.36 15.29
C ALA A 56 -16.03 -5.88 15.91
N LEU A 57 -15.44 -5.12 16.81
CA LEU A 57 -14.19 -5.47 17.50
C LEU A 57 -14.42 -5.56 19.03
N CYS A 58 -13.65 -6.43 19.70
CA CYS A 58 -13.48 -6.35 21.14
C CYS A 58 -12.61 -5.14 21.51
N GLN A 59 -12.70 -4.66 22.74
CA GLN A 59 -11.94 -3.51 23.21
C GLN A 59 -10.45 -3.67 22.99
N LYS A 60 -9.87 -4.86 23.27
CA LYS A 60 -8.45 -5.17 23.06
C LYS A 60 -8.04 -5.03 21.60
N CYS A 61 -8.83 -5.59 20.67
CA CYS A 61 -8.54 -5.51 19.24
C CYS A 61 -8.72 -4.10 18.69
N ASN A 62 -9.72 -3.35 19.18
CA ASN A 62 -9.93 -1.98 18.79
C ASN A 62 -8.79 -1.07 19.27
N SER A 63 -8.37 -1.18 20.52
CA SER A 63 -7.23 -0.41 21.06
C SER A 63 -5.91 -0.74 20.35
N SER A 64 -5.70 -2.00 19.98
CA SER A 64 -4.49 -2.44 19.27
C SER A 64 -4.52 -2.15 17.76
N LYS A 65 -5.69 -1.81 17.21
CA LYS A 65 -5.82 -1.55 15.78
C LYS A 65 -5.05 -0.32 15.36
N SER A 66 -4.84 0.67 16.26
CA SER A 66 -4.24 1.98 15.92
C SER A 66 -4.62 2.42 14.47
N ASN A 67 -4.45 3.64 14.07
CA ASN A 67 -4.78 4.11 12.70
C ASN A 67 -3.89 3.49 11.59
N LYS A 68 -3.29 2.34 11.85
CA LYS A 68 -2.48 1.60 10.89
C LYS A 68 -3.40 0.73 10.05
N MET A 69 -3.45 1.01 8.77
CA MET A 69 -3.95 0.08 7.77
C MET A 69 -2.95 -1.09 7.77
N GLN A 70 -3.28 -2.18 8.46
CA GLN A 70 -2.42 -3.37 8.45
C GLN A 70 -2.68 -4.09 7.13
N ILE A 71 -1.64 -4.26 6.33
CA ILE A 71 -1.64 -5.23 5.23
C ILE A 71 -1.51 -6.60 5.92
N GLU A 72 -2.66 -7.15 6.35
CA GLU A 72 -2.70 -8.46 7.03
C GLU A 72 -2.53 -9.61 6.03
N ASN A 73 -2.68 -9.34 4.73
CA ASN A 73 -2.54 -10.35 3.68
C ASN A 73 -1.15 -10.27 3.05
N LYS A 74 -0.41 -11.36 3.15
CA LYS A 74 0.87 -11.57 2.45
C LYS A 74 0.69 -11.71 0.92
N ASN A 75 -0.27 -10.98 0.34
CA ASN A 75 -0.62 -11.06 -1.10
C ASN A 75 0.56 -10.66 -2.02
N TYR A 76 1.57 -9.95 -1.49
CA TYR A 76 2.78 -9.65 -2.25
C TYR A 76 3.58 -10.90 -2.66
N PHE A 77 3.37 -12.04 -1.99
CA PHE A 77 3.95 -13.31 -2.43
C PHE A 77 3.43 -13.77 -3.79
N ASN A 78 2.20 -13.39 -4.15
CA ASN A 78 1.62 -13.74 -5.45
C ASN A 78 2.37 -13.09 -6.63
N TYR A 79 3.14 -12.05 -6.35
CA TYR A 79 3.93 -11.32 -7.36
C TYR A 79 5.38 -11.77 -7.43
N LEU A 80 5.77 -12.76 -6.63
CA LEU A 80 7.09 -13.35 -6.71
C LEU A 80 7.17 -14.34 -7.88
N PRO A 81 8.31 -14.40 -8.58
CA PRO A 81 8.54 -15.43 -9.57
C PRO A 81 8.48 -16.82 -8.94
N THR A 82 7.98 -17.80 -9.70
CA THR A 82 7.96 -19.21 -9.27
C THR A 82 9.35 -19.69 -8.85
N GLY A 83 9.45 -20.24 -7.64
CA GLY A 83 10.72 -20.74 -7.09
C GLY A 83 11.63 -19.64 -6.52
N PHE A 84 11.13 -18.40 -6.40
CA PHE A 84 11.89 -17.32 -5.77
C PHE A 84 11.56 -17.23 -4.28
N GLU A 85 12.59 -17.34 -3.43
CA GLU A 85 12.47 -17.19 -2.00
C GLU A 85 12.99 -15.83 -1.54
N LEU A 86 12.22 -15.14 -0.70
CA LEU A 86 12.67 -13.92 -0.05
C LEU A 86 13.64 -14.25 1.07
N ARG A 87 14.61 -13.39 1.27
CA ARG A 87 15.45 -13.44 2.48
C ARG A 87 14.63 -12.97 3.68
N LYS A 88 14.90 -13.51 4.86
CA LYS A 88 14.17 -13.21 6.10
C LYS A 88 13.97 -11.69 6.33
N TRP A 89 15.01 -10.89 6.13
CA TRP A 89 14.91 -9.43 6.29
C TRP A 89 13.98 -8.77 5.27
N GLN A 90 13.86 -9.32 4.05
CA GLN A 90 12.94 -8.83 3.03
C GLN A 90 11.49 -9.13 3.41
N GLU A 91 11.21 -10.31 3.92
CA GLU A 91 9.88 -10.69 4.42
C GLU A 91 9.42 -9.81 5.58
N GLU A 92 10.34 -9.46 6.48
CA GLU A 92 10.04 -8.56 7.60
C GLU A 92 9.89 -7.10 7.16
N CYS A 93 10.63 -6.69 6.12
CA CYS A 93 10.67 -5.31 5.65
C CYS A 93 9.46 -4.94 4.78
N ILE A 94 8.99 -5.86 3.89
CA ILE A 94 7.91 -5.58 2.95
C ILE A 94 6.65 -5.07 3.63
N PRO A 95 6.05 -5.75 4.63
CA PRO A 95 4.83 -5.27 5.26
C PRO A 95 5.02 -3.91 5.94
N LYS A 96 6.17 -3.67 6.55
CA LYS A 96 6.47 -2.39 7.19
C LYS A 96 6.56 -1.26 6.17
N THR A 97 7.22 -1.51 5.04
CA THR A 97 7.35 -0.56 3.94
C THR A 97 6.02 -0.27 3.29
N LEU A 98 5.26 -1.30 2.93
CA LEU A 98 3.94 -1.16 2.31
C LEU A 98 2.98 -0.40 3.24
N ASN A 99 2.92 -0.76 4.53
CA ASN A 99 2.10 -0.06 5.51
C ASN A 99 2.47 1.42 5.62
N SER A 100 3.76 1.73 5.60
CA SER A 100 4.25 3.12 5.64
C SER A 100 3.84 3.88 4.36
N ILE A 101 4.08 3.32 3.18
CA ILE A 101 3.74 3.97 1.90
C ILE A 101 2.23 4.17 1.77
N ILE A 102 1.42 3.12 1.98
CA ILE A 102 -0.03 3.19 1.83
C ILE A 102 -0.65 4.15 2.84
N SER A 103 -0.16 4.15 4.09
CA SER A 103 -0.62 5.12 5.08
C SER A 103 -0.32 6.56 4.67
N GLN A 104 0.77 6.77 3.96
CA GLN A 104 1.14 8.08 3.43
C GLN A 104 0.29 8.48 2.21
N LEU A 105 0.04 7.60 1.27
CA LEU A 105 -0.80 7.85 0.10
C LEU A 105 -2.22 8.30 0.48
N ASN A 106 -2.73 7.81 1.61
CA ASN A 106 -4.07 8.12 2.09
C ASN A 106 -4.19 9.42 2.90
N LEU A 107 -3.10 10.12 3.20
CA LEU A 107 -3.13 11.27 4.10
C LEU A 107 -3.33 12.61 3.41
N SER A 108 -2.82 12.83 2.24
CA SER A 108 -3.07 14.02 1.39
C SER A 108 -2.22 13.93 0.11
N PRO A 109 -2.76 14.19 -1.07
CA PRO A 109 -2.00 14.13 -2.33
C PRO A 109 -0.90 15.20 -2.43
N ASP A 110 -1.02 16.30 -1.70
CA ASP A 110 -0.14 17.47 -1.84
C ASP A 110 1.15 17.42 -1.00
N LEU A 111 1.31 16.41 -0.16
CA LEU A 111 2.50 16.27 0.69
C LEU A 111 3.54 15.36 0.02
N ILE A 112 4.67 15.94 -0.38
CA ILE A 112 5.85 15.17 -0.80
C ILE A 112 6.32 14.33 0.39
N ARG A 113 6.34 13.01 0.21
CA ARG A 113 6.69 12.07 1.26
C ARG A 113 7.84 11.21 0.84
N ALA A 114 8.77 11.02 1.77
CA ALA A 114 9.94 10.20 1.56
C ALA A 114 9.89 8.97 2.46
N PHE A 115 10.28 7.83 1.91
CA PHE A 115 10.58 6.62 2.63
C PHE A 115 11.99 6.19 2.29
N MET A 116 12.82 5.96 3.30
CA MET A 116 14.20 5.50 3.11
C MET A 116 14.33 4.05 3.55
N LEU A 117 14.81 3.19 2.64
CA LEU A 117 15.21 1.83 2.94
C LEU A 117 16.73 1.72 2.96
N HIS A 118 17.31 1.56 4.13
CA HIS A 118 18.73 1.34 4.29
C HIS A 118 19.04 -0.15 4.44
N ALA A 119 19.92 -0.68 3.59
CA ALA A 119 20.41 -2.05 3.67
C ALA A 119 21.78 -2.15 3.01
N PHE A 120 22.58 -3.16 3.37
CA PHE A 120 23.93 -3.35 2.82
C PHE A 120 23.93 -3.59 1.29
N PRO A 121 25.01 -3.26 0.58
CA PRO A 121 25.20 -3.64 -0.81
C PRO A 121 25.02 -5.15 -1.02
N GLY A 122 24.46 -5.57 -2.17
CA GLY A 122 24.27 -6.99 -2.49
C GLY A 122 23.10 -7.70 -1.81
N THR A 123 22.38 -7.06 -0.89
CA THR A 123 21.29 -7.69 -0.13
C THR A 123 19.97 -7.85 -0.91
N GLY A 124 19.88 -7.34 -2.14
CA GLY A 124 18.67 -7.49 -2.96
C GLY A 124 17.67 -6.31 -2.84
N LYS A 125 18.13 -5.12 -2.43
CA LYS A 125 17.29 -3.90 -2.35
C LYS A 125 16.53 -3.58 -3.64
N THR A 126 17.21 -3.71 -4.78
CA THR A 126 16.61 -3.40 -6.08
C THR A 126 15.43 -4.30 -6.39
N LEU A 127 15.57 -5.60 -6.12
CA LEU A 127 14.47 -6.54 -6.30
C LEU A 127 13.32 -6.25 -5.34
N LEU A 128 13.63 -5.93 -4.08
CA LEU A 128 12.62 -5.56 -3.09
C LEU A 128 11.84 -4.32 -3.52
N SER A 129 12.51 -3.27 -3.99
CA SER A 129 11.84 -2.04 -4.45
C SER A 129 10.97 -2.28 -5.70
N THR A 130 11.41 -3.12 -6.64
CA THR A 130 10.60 -3.49 -7.82
C THR A 130 9.40 -4.35 -7.44
N LEU A 131 9.52 -5.25 -6.47
CA LEU A 131 8.40 -6.03 -5.95
C LEU A 131 7.36 -5.15 -5.25
N ILE A 132 7.79 -4.22 -4.42
CA ILE A 132 6.90 -3.25 -3.77
C ILE A 132 6.17 -2.39 -4.82
N ALA A 133 6.88 -1.89 -5.83
CA ALA A 133 6.28 -1.13 -6.92
C ALA A 133 5.23 -1.97 -7.69
N LYS A 134 5.56 -3.22 -8.02
CA LYS A 134 4.62 -4.14 -8.66
C LYS A 134 3.35 -4.34 -7.84
N TYR A 135 3.49 -4.62 -6.55
CA TYR A 135 2.36 -4.77 -5.64
C TYR A 135 1.48 -3.52 -5.61
N LEU A 136 2.06 -2.34 -5.48
CA LEU A 136 1.31 -1.08 -5.39
C LEU A 136 0.52 -0.77 -6.67
N ILE A 137 1.05 -1.13 -7.85
CA ILE A 137 0.38 -0.96 -9.14
C ILE A 137 -0.77 -1.96 -9.28
N GLU A 138 -0.53 -3.25 -9.03
CA GLU A 138 -1.55 -4.29 -9.18
C GLU A 138 -2.73 -4.11 -8.23
N GLU A 139 -2.45 -3.67 -7.00
CA GLU A 139 -3.47 -3.35 -6.01
C GLU A 139 -4.07 -1.94 -6.22
N LYS A 140 -3.71 -1.25 -7.32
CA LYS A 140 -4.25 0.06 -7.71
C LYS A 140 -4.05 1.18 -6.68
N PHE A 141 -2.99 1.12 -5.89
CA PHE A 141 -2.59 2.21 -5.01
C PHE A 141 -1.89 3.34 -5.76
N ILE A 142 -1.21 3.01 -6.86
CA ILE A 142 -0.55 3.92 -7.77
C ILE A 142 -0.76 3.47 -9.20
N ASP A 143 -0.78 4.40 -10.15
CA ASP A 143 -0.95 4.08 -11.56
C ASP A 143 0.37 3.71 -12.22
N GLN A 144 1.47 4.35 -11.81
CA GLN A 144 2.77 4.21 -12.44
C GLN A 144 3.92 4.47 -11.47
N VAL A 145 5.12 3.99 -11.83
CA VAL A 145 6.34 4.19 -11.06
C VAL A 145 7.44 4.82 -11.90
N ILE A 146 8.18 5.74 -11.31
CA ILE A 146 9.42 6.29 -11.88
C ILE A 146 10.58 5.81 -11.02
N ILE A 147 11.54 5.09 -11.61
CA ILE A 147 12.73 4.62 -10.92
C ILE A 147 13.94 5.41 -11.44
N CYS A 148 14.45 6.30 -10.61
CA CYS A 148 15.66 7.08 -10.91
C CYS A 148 16.91 6.39 -10.37
N VAL A 149 17.91 6.24 -11.20
CA VAL A 149 19.18 5.61 -10.84
C VAL A 149 20.39 6.46 -11.26
N PRO A 150 21.51 6.40 -10.52
CA PRO A 150 22.66 7.26 -10.81
C PRO A 150 23.47 6.83 -12.04
N SER A 151 23.33 5.61 -12.53
CA SER A 151 24.16 5.12 -13.64
C SER A 151 23.41 4.23 -14.63
N LYS A 152 23.90 4.21 -15.88
CA LYS A 152 23.39 3.32 -16.94
C LYS A 152 23.52 1.83 -16.58
N GLN A 153 24.56 1.46 -15.83
CA GLN A 153 24.75 0.06 -15.38
C GLN A 153 23.66 -0.34 -14.39
N LEU A 154 23.35 0.55 -13.42
CA LEU A 154 22.31 0.31 -12.45
C LEU A 154 20.92 0.29 -13.12
N LYS A 155 20.70 1.14 -14.15
CA LYS A 155 19.50 1.11 -14.97
C LYS A 155 19.24 -0.28 -15.56
N ARG A 156 20.25 -0.88 -16.20
CA ARG A 156 20.14 -2.24 -16.77
C ARG A 156 19.86 -3.31 -15.70
N LYS A 157 20.44 -3.14 -14.50
CA LYS A 157 20.17 -4.05 -13.37
C LYS A 157 18.72 -3.94 -12.90
N VAL A 158 18.23 -2.71 -12.72
CA VAL A 158 16.81 -2.46 -12.32
C VAL A 158 15.86 -3.02 -13.36
N GLU A 159 16.10 -2.81 -14.67
CA GLU A 159 15.27 -3.38 -15.74
C GLU A 159 15.20 -4.91 -15.67
N ARG A 160 16.34 -5.56 -15.39
CA ARG A 160 16.41 -7.02 -15.25
C ARG A 160 15.65 -7.52 -14.00
N ASP A 161 15.84 -6.87 -12.87
CA ASP A 161 15.20 -7.25 -11.62
C ASP A 161 13.68 -6.97 -11.67
N ALA A 162 13.27 -5.88 -12.32
CA ALA A 162 11.87 -5.56 -12.56
C ALA A 162 11.17 -6.63 -13.40
N ARG A 163 11.80 -7.11 -14.48
CA ARG A 163 11.26 -8.17 -15.32
C ARG A 163 11.05 -9.48 -14.55
N LYS A 164 11.93 -9.80 -13.59
CA LYS A 164 11.78 -11.01 -12.75
C LYS A 164 10.49 -11.01 -11.96
N VAL A 165 10.04 -9.86 -11.50
CA VAL A 165 8.77 -9.69 -10.75
C VAL A 165 7.59 -9.31 -11.66
N GLY A 166 7.75 -9.38 -12.97
CA GLY A 166 6.70 -9.02 -13.93
C GLY A 166 6.38 -7.51 -13.97
N LEU A 167 7.32 -6.67 -13.56
CA LEU A 167 7.19 -5.22 -13.66
C LEU A 167 7.80 -4.74 -14.99
N TRP A 168 6.94 -4.29 -15.91
CA TRP A 168 7.36 -3.82 -17.23
C TRP A 168 7.66 -2.32 -17.20
N LEU A 169 8.94 -1.98 -17.33
CA LEU A 169 9.42 -0.59 -17.33
C LEU A 169 9.83 -0.16 -18.74
N ASN A 170 9.36 1.00 -19.18
CA ASN A 170 9.74 1.57 -20.46
C ASN A 170 11.09 2.28 -20.34
N LYS A 171 11.78 2.40 -21.50
CA LYS A 171 13.01 3.16 -21.64
C LYS A 171 12.77 4.61 -22.02
N LYS A 172 11.60 4.93 -22.61
CA LYS A 172 11.20 6.25 -23.10
C LYS A 172 9.86 6.65 -22.48
N PHE A 173 9.70 7.92 -22.16
CA PHE A 173 8.52 8.48 -21.52
C PHE A 173 7.25 8.48 -22.38
N LEU A 174 7.37 8.30 -23.68
CA LEU A 174 6.31 8.56 -24.66
C LEU A 174 5.24 7.46 -24.78
N ASP A 175 5.41 6.30 -24.14
CA ASP A 175 4.48 5.19 -24.28
C ASP A 175 4.13 4.57 -22.92
N VAL A 176 3.39 5.34 -22.14
CA VAL A 176 3.06 5.00 -20.75
C VAL A 176 1.86 4.05 -20.65
N ARG A 177 1.03 3.98 -21.72
CA ARG A 177 -0.27 3.28 -21.68
C ARG A 177 -0.18 1.76 -21.53
N HIS A 178 0.97 1.18 -21.89
CA HIS A 178 1.19 -0.29 -21.88
C HIS A 178 2.27 -0.74 -20.89
N HIS A 179 2.77 0.17 -20.03
CA HIS A 179 3.88 -0.12 -19.12
C HIS A 179 3.56 0.31 -17.70
N HIS A 180 4.13 -0.39 -16.72
CA HIS A 180 3.97 -0.08 -15.30
C HIS A 180 4.73 1.18 -14.85
N GLY A 181 5.57 1.74 -15.73
CA GLY A 181 6.34 2.94 -15.44
C GLY A 181 7.62 3.03 -16.26
N ILE A 182 8.56 3.85 -15.80
CA ILE A 182 9.84 4.06 -16.46
C ILE A 182 11.02 3.89 -15.52
N VAL A 183 12.18 3.58 -16.11
CA VAL A 183 13.47 3.69 -15.43
C VAL A 183 14.37 4.67 -16.16
N CYS A 184 14.88 5.68 -15.46
CA CYS A 184 15.72 6.72 -16.01
C CYS A 184 17.01 6.90 -15.19
N THR A 185 18.01 7.56 -15.77
CA THR A 185 19.15 8.02 -14.98
C THR A 185 18.86 9.41 -14.41
N SER A 186 19.53 9.80 -13.33
CA SER A 186 19.37 11.11 -12.72
C SER A 186 19.58 12.25 -13.72
N VAL A 187 20.55 12.12 -14.63
CA VAL A 187 20.80 13.09 -15.72
C VAL A 187 19.62 13.14 -16.72
N SER A 188 19.04 12.00 -17.07
CA SER A 188 17.87 11.97 -17.97
C SER A 188 16.61 12.51 -17.32
N TYR A 189 16.48 12.42 -16.00
CA TYR A 189 15.33 12.92 -15.26
C TYR A 189 15.27 14.46 -15.26
N THR A 190 16.39 15.14 -15.20
CA THR A 190 16.44 16.63 -15.25
C THR A 190 15.94 17.21 -16.57
N HIS A 191 15.92 16.40 -17.65
CA HIS A 191 15.38 16.78 -18.96
C HIS A 191 13.92 16.35 -19.16
N LEU A 192 13.31 15.68 -18.19
CA LEU A 192 11.89 15.32 -18.21
C LEU A 192 11.08 16.50 -17.68
N THR A 193 10.58 17.33 -18.57
CA THR A 193 9.47 18.22 -18.24
C THR A 193 8.25 17.35 -18.02
N LEU A 194 7.88 17.14 -16.75
CA LEU A 194 6.57 16.62 -16.43
C LEU A 194 5.54 17.61 -16.99
N PRO A 195 4.46 17.14 -17.66
CA PRO A 195 3.39 18.03 -18.03
C PRO A 195 2.86 18.65 -16.72
N THR A 196 3.18 19.91 -16.50
CA THR A 196 2.54 20.70 -15.47
C THR A 196 1.08 20.78 -15.87
N ASN A 197 0.20 20.16 -15.11
CA ASN A 197 -1.22 20.46 -15.16
C ASN A 197 -1.34 21.94 -14.80
N THR A 198 -1.33 22.79 -15.79
CA THR A 198 -1.73 24.18 -15.66
C THR A 198 -3.23 24.14 -15.44
N VAL A 199 -3.65 24.16 -14.18
CA VAL A 199 -5.01 24.49 -13.83
C VAL A 199 -5.13 25.99 -14.11
N VAL A 200 -5.86 26.33 -15.17
CA VAL A 200 -6.39 27.67 -15.42
C VAL A 200 -7.69 27.81 -14.65
#